data_8772f03368743ba52b57ea75b69db8e5
#
_entry.id   8772f03368743ba52b57ea75b69db8e5
#
_cell.length_a   1.000
_cell.length_b   1.000
_cell.length_c   1.000
_cell.angle_alpha   90.00
_cell.angle_beta   90.00
_cell.angle_gamma   90.00
#
_symmetry.space_group_name_H-M   'P 1'
#
loop_
_entity.id
_entity.type
_entity.pdbx_description
1 polymer ?
#
loop_
_entity_poly.entity_id
_entity_poly.type
_entity_poly.pdbx_seq_one_letter_code
_entity_poly.pdbx_strand_id
1 'polypeptide(L)'
;MDKLTVGLEWFLNPDHMPLIIGIEKGWFKEESLEIEMIEPKEHFDALDEIENGSMDIAITEPIHLVQDRAKEQNVIGFARYLHTNGGIMYNKDKNIGRPKDLIGKRLQYPGAPGPGGIAMAKTMIEADGGTFEEGDITPVNHSFYHTDALLTDKADAATLIFENFEILEARNQGLNVDYFPLKNYNVPDFCQLIFITTPEVLNTSEVKLKKFLKIIQKAIHYINHHLESAIEIYSTYTQTDISNQLNKDTIEATAKCFTNDLSMSSDYYNDLQLWLKEVNDIKDTINPTLYFTNQLLFSRYTK
;
A
#
# COMPACT_ATOMS: atom_id res chain seq x y z
N MET A 1 -26.52 -11.40 -11.55
CA MET A 1 -25.37 -10.50 -11.54
C MET A 1 -24.26 -11.27 -10.84
N ASP A 2 -23.08 -11.33 -11.43
CA ASP A 2 -21.96 -12.04 -10.82
C ASP A 2 -21.40 -11.20 -9.66
N LYS A 3 -21.16 -11.82 -8.51
CA LYS A 3 -20.58 -11.14 -7.35
C LYS A 3 -19.08 -11.31 -7.33
N LEU A 4 -18.36 -10.28 -6.89
CA LEU A 4 -16.96 -10.30 -6.50
C LEU A 4 -16.82 -9.64 -5.13
N THR A 5 -16.15 -10.34 -4.21
CA THR A 5 -15.78 -9.82 -2.90
C THR A 5 -14.35 -9.29 -2.95
N VAL A 6 -14.13 -8.08 -2.44
CA VAL A 6 -12.84 -7.39 -2.42
C VAL A 6 -12.48 -7.04 -0.98
N GLY A 7 -11.49 -7.72 -0.41
CA GLY A 7 -10.92 -7.38 0.87
C GLY A 7 -10.02 -6.16 0.78
N LEU A 8 -10.26 -5.18 1.66
CA LEU A 8 -9.46 -3.98 1.76
C LEU A 8 -8.26 -4.23 2.67
N GLU A 9 -7.14 -3.56 2.40
CA GLU A 9 -5.91 -3.68 3.20
C GLU A 9 -6.03 -2.95 4.55
N TRP A 10 -6.93 -1.97 4.62
CA TRP A 10 -7.18 -1.16 5.79
C TRP A 10 -8.63 -0.71 5.85
N PHE A 11 -8.99 0.17 6.79
CA PHE A 11 -10.31 0.79 6.83
C PHE A 11 -10.61 1.52 5.52
N LEU A 12 -11.90 1.70 5.22
CA LEU A 12 -12.32 2.42 4.03
C LEU A 12 -11.73 3.85 4.03
N ASN A 13 -10.91 4.14 3.04
CA ASN A 13 -10.12 5.36 2.95
C ASN A 13 -9.99 5.79 1.47
N PRO A 14 -9.37 6.94 1.14
CA PRO A 14 -9.25 7.42 -0.23
C PRO A 14 -8.54 6.48 -1.22
N ASP A 15 -7.72 5.52 -0.77
CA ASP A 15 -7.08 4.54 -1.66
C ASP A 15 -8.11 3.66 -2.40
N HIS A 16 -9.33 3.57 -1.86
CA HIS A 16 -10.44 2.80 -2.45
C HIS A 16 -11.32 3.61 -3.40
N MET A 17 -10.99 4.87 -3.71
CA MET A 17 -11.78 5.72 -4.62
C MET A 17 -12.12 5.05 -5.96
N PRO A 18 -11.23 4.32 -6.65
CA PRO A 18 -11.59 3.68 -7.90
C PRO A 18 -12.72 2.65 -7.79
N LEU A 19 -12.78 1.91 -6.68
CA LEU A 19 -13.88 0.98 -6.39
C LEU A 19 -15.18 1.73 -6.16
N ILE A 20 -15.15 2.74 -5.29
CA ILE A 20 -16.33 3.57 -4.95
C ILE A 20 -16.88 4.26 -6.19
N ILE A 21 -16.04 4.89 -7.01
CA ILE A 21 -16.45 5.54 -8.26
C ILE A 21 -17.10 4.53 -9.21
N GLY A 22 -16.53 3.35 -9.36
CA GLY A 22 -17.09 2.29 -10.20
C GLY A 22 -18.45 1.80 -9.72
N ILE A 23 -18.66 1.73 -8.40
CA ILE A 23 -19.93 1.36 -7.77
C ILE A 23 -20.98 2.47 -7.97
N GLU A 24 -20.66 3.70 -7.55
CA GLU A 24 -21.61 4.83 -7.57
C GLU A 24 -21.99 5.29 -8.96
N LYS A 25 -21.07 5.19 -9.95
CA LYS A 25 -21.38 5.41 -11.36
C LYS A 25 -22.17 4.27 -12.00
N GLY A 26 -22.39 3.16 -11.28
CA GLY A 26 -23.08 1.98 -11.80
C GLY A 26 -22.30 1.18 -12.85
N TRP A 27 -21.01 1.47 -13.05
CA TRP A 27 -20.22 0.86 -14.12
C TRP A 27 -19.99 -0.64 -13.92
N PHE A 28 -19.89 -1.10 -12.68
CA PHE A 28 -19.84 -2.52 -12.38
C PHE A 28 -21.16 -3.21 -12.74
N LYS A 29 -22.30 -2.56 -12.45
CA LYS A 29 -23.64 -3.08 -12.80
C LYS A 29 -23.86 -3.17 -14.31
N GLU A 30 -23.33 -2.20 -15.08
CA GLU A 30 -23.36 -2.23 -16.55
C GLU A 30 -22.65 -3.47 -17.11
N GLU A 31 -21.58 -3.94 -16.44
CA GLU A 31 -20.86 -5.16 -16.81
C GLU A 31 -21.43 -6.42 -16.13
N SER A 32 -22.61 -6.32 -15.49
CA SER A 32 -23.26 -7.41 -14.72
C SER A 32 -22.41 -7.91 -13.54
N LEU A 33 -21.63 -7.04 -12.93
CA LEU A 33 -20.88 -7.30 -11.70
C LEU A 33 -21.51 -6.58 -10.51
N GLU A 34 -21.46 -7.23 -9.37
CA GLU A 34 -21.72 -6.67 -8.04
C GLU A 34 -20.42 -6.75 -7.22
N ILE A 35 -19.97 -5.61 -6.68
CA ILE A 35 -18.78 -5.55 -5.84
C ILE A 35 -19.19 -5.41 -4.39
N GLU A 36 -18.72 -6.31 -3.55
CA GLU A 36 -18.80 -6.20 -2.10
C GLU A 36 -17.40 -5.91 -1.55
N MET A 37 -17.23 -4.75 -0.92
CA MET A 37 -16.00 -4.39 -0.22
C MET A 37 -16.08 -4.89 1.22
N ILE A 38 -15.01 -5.55 1.69
CA ILE A 38 -14.90 -6.09 3.04
C ILE A 38 -13.78 -5.36 3.76
N GLU A 39 -14.14 -4.55 4.75
CA GLU A 39 -13.16 -3.87 5.61
C GLU A 39 -12.63 -4.84 6.68
N PRO A 40 -11.33 -4.81 6.99
CA PRO A 40 -10.78 -5.58 8.09
C PRO A 40 -11.31 -5.06 9.42
N LYS A 41 -11.74 -5.97 10.29
CA LYS A 41 -12.12 -5.63 11.68
C LYS A 41 -10.91 -5.52 12.58
N GLU A 42 -9.89 -6.31 12.29
CA GLU A 42 -8.58 -6.36 12.93
C GLU A 42 -7.55 -6.60 11.84
N HIS A 43 -6.25 -6.57 12.18
CA HIS A 43 -5.23 -6.97 11.22
C HIS A 43 -5.43 -8.46 10.90
N PHE A 44 -5.84 -8.76 9.68
CA PHE A 44 -6.01 -10.13 9.20
C PHE A 44 -5.07 -10.38 8.03
N ASP A 45 -4.69 -11.61 7.85
CA ASP A 45 -3.99 -12.04 6.67
C ASP A 45 -4.98 -12.12 5.50
N ALA A 46 -4.92 -11.18 4.58
CA ALA A 46 -5.79 -11.12 3.41
C ALA A 46 -5.72 -12.39 2.56
N LEU A 47 -4.60 -13.10 2.64
CA LEU A 47 -4.40 -14.34 1.93
C LEU A 47 -5.23 -15.49 2.50
N ASP A 48 -5.25 -15.64 3.83
CA ASP A 48 -6.07 -16.69 4.47
C ASP A 48 -7.54 -16.55 4.07
N GLU A 49 -8.03 -15.33 3.95
CA GLU A 49 -9.40 -15.03 3.53
C GLU A 49 -9.66 -15.36 2.05
N ILE A 50 -8.66 -15.18 1.17
CA ILE A 50 -8.76 -15.60 -0.22
C ILE A 50 -8.68 -17.14 -0.34
N GLU A 51 -7.76 -17.78 0.38
CA GLU A 51 -7.57 -19.22 0.33
C GLU A 51 -8.77 -19.99 0.85
N ASN A 52 -9.43 -19.48 1.88
CA ASN A 52 -10.66 -20.10 2.42
C ASN A 52 -11.92 -19.77 1.62
N GLY A 53 -11.81 -18.91 0.58
CA GLY A 53 -12.88 -18.55 -0.34
C GLY A 53 -13.87 -17.51 0.21
N SER A 54 -13.57 -16.83 1.32
CA SER A 54 -14.39 -15.74 1.85
C SER A 54 -14.24 -14.45 1.04
N MET A 55 -13.13 -14.33 0.29
CA MET A 55 -12.86 -13.22 -0.63
C MET A 55 -12.39 -13.74 -2.00
N ASP A 56 -12.77 -13.03 -3.08
CA ASP A 56 -12.30 -13.33 -4.44
C ASP A 56 -10.99 -12.57 -4.75
N ILE A 57 -10.88 -11.35 -4.23
CA ILE A 57 -9.79 -10.41 -4.45
C ILE A 57 -9.40 -9.82 -3.10
N ALA A 58 -8.10 -9.56 -2.88
CA ALA A 58 -7.66 -8.70 -1.80
C ALA A 58 -6.75 -7.59 -2.33
N ILE A 59 -6.70 -6.50 -1.58
CA ILE A 59 -5.74 -5.42 -1.75
C ILE A 59 -4.61 -5.64 -0.76
N THR A 60 -3.38 -5.47 -1.20
CA THR A 60 -2.19 -5.57 -0.34
C THR A 60 -1.01 -4.80 -0.92
N GLU A 61 0.08 -4.72 -0.19
CA GLU A 61 1.34 -4.18 -0.65
C GLU A 61 2.20 -5.27 -1.34
N PRO A 62 3.04 -4.92 -2.33
CA PRO A 62 3.92 -5.87 -3.01
C PRO A 62 4.83 -6.67 -2.09
N ILE A 63 5.25 -6.08 -0.97
CA ILE A 63 6.13 -6.73 0.01
C ILE A 63 5.47 -7.97 0.61
N HIS A 64 4.18 -7.89 0.94
CA HIS A 64 3.42 -9.01 1.47
C HIS A 64 3.28 -10.14 0.44
N LEU A 65 3.02 -9.81 -0.83
CA LEU A 65 2.98 -10.80 -1.90
C LEU A 65 4.29 -11.59 -2.01
N VAL A 66 5.45 -10.92 -1.86
CA VAL A 66 6.75 -11.60 -1.89
C VAL A 66 6.94 -12.48 -0.66
N GLN A 67 6.59 -11.99 0.53
CA GLN A 67 6.67 -12.72 1.79
C GLN A 67 5.77 -13.98 1.79
N ASP A 68 4.56 -13.86 1.27
CA ASP A 68 3.60 -14.95 1.20
C ASP A 68 4.06 -16.04 0.22
N ARG A 69 4.55 -15.63 -0.94
CA ARG A 69 5.15 -16.57 -1.90
C ARG A 69 6.40 -17.26 -1.34
N ALA A 70 7.19 -16.59 -0.50
CA ALA A 70 8.33 -17.19 0.19
C ALA A 70 7.91 -18.24 1.24
N LYS A 71 6.68 -18.16 1.75
CA LYS A 71 6.04 -19.16 2.63
C LYS A 71 5.33 -20.27 1.82
N GLU A 72 5.53 -20.30 0.48
CA GLU A 72 4.89 -21.25 -0.45
C GLU A 72 3.36 -21.09 -0.55
N GLN A 73 2.82 -19.95 -0.13
CA GLN A 73 1.40 -19.68 -0.23
C GLN A 73 0.95 -19.50 -1.68
N ASN A 74 -0.27 -19.92 -1.98
CA ASN A 74 -0.79 -19.99 -3.35
C ASN A 74 -1.50 -18.70 -3.75
N VAL A 75 -0.75 -17.62 -3.88
CA VAL A 75 -1.23 -16.28 -4.21
C VAL A 75 -0.55 -15.71 -5.44
N ILE A 76 -1.26 -14.86 -6.18
CA ILE A 76 -0.76 -14.18 -7.38
C ILE A 76 -1.29 -12.76 -7.46
N GLY A 77 -0.41 -11.79 -7.75
CA GLY A 77 -0.79 -10.44 -8.10
C GLY A 77 -1.29 -10.34 -9.54
N PHE A 78 -2.29 -9.49 -9.81
CA PHE A 78 -2.79 -9.37 -11.17
C PHE A 78 -2.97 -7.94 -11.68
N ALA A 79 -2.79 -6.94 -10.81
CA ALA A 79 -2.66 -5.53 -11.20
C ALA A 79 -2.15 -4.69 -10.03
N ARG A 80 -1.43 -3.63 -10.32
CA ARG A 80 -1.18 -2.51 -9.41
C ARG A 80 -2.13 -1.38 -9.75
N TYR A 81 -2.51 -0.54 -8.78
CA TYR A 81 -3.42 0.56 -9.09
C TYR A 81 -3.09 1.86 -8.36
N LEU A 82 -2.29 1.81 -7.30
CA LEU A 82 -1.85 2.96 -6.53
C LEU A 82 -0.34 2.88 -6.30
N HIS A 83 0.34 4.04 -6.38
CA HIS A 83 1.74 4.19 -6.03
C HIS A 83 1.95 5.55 -5.37
N THR A 84 2.31 5.55 -4.12
CA THR A 84 2.64 6.75 -3.35
C THR A 84 4.12 6.75 -2.95
N ASN A 85 4.61 7.89 -2.48
CA ASN A 85 5.89 7.90 -1.78
C ASN A 85 5.65 7.46 -0.33
N GLY A 86 6.63 6.78 0.24
CA GLY A 86 6.61 6.41 1.63
C GLY A 86 8.01 6.23 2.18
N GLY A 87 8.11 5.94 3.47
CA GLY A 87 9.38 5.78 4.11
C GLY A 87 9.36 5.87 5.63
N ILE A 88 10.35 6.58 6.18
CA ILE A 88 10.46 6.82 7.61
C ILE A 88 10.18 8.29 7.90
N MET A 89 9.01 8.57 8.50
CA MET A 89 8.69 9.87 9.05
C MET A 89 9.47 10.12 10.33
N TYR A 90 9.97 11.33 10.53
CA TYR A 90 10.68 11.71 11.74
C TYR A 90 10.28 13.09 12.24
N ASN A 91 10.36 13.27 13.55
CA ASN A 91 10.19 14.57 14.18
C ASN A 91 11.51 15.35 14.15
N LYS A 92 11.55 16.48 13.44
CA LYS A 92 12.73 17.35 13.31
C LYS A 92 13.22 17.89 14.66
N ASP A 93 12.32 18.07 15.63
CA ASP A 93 12.65 18.59 16.95
C ASP A 93 13.44 17.56 17.79
N LYS A 94 13.58 16.33 17.30
CA LYS A 94 14.40 15.26 17.88
C LYS A 94 15.84 15.19 17.34
N ASN A 95 16.29 16.26 16.66
CA ASN A 95 17.60 16.33 16.03
C ASN A 95 17.84 15.19 15.01
N ILE A 96 16.84 14.93 14.19
CA ILE A 96 16.90 14.00 13.06
C ILE A 96 16.81 14.83 11.78
N GLY A 97 17.80 14.71 10.90
CA GLY A 97 17.88 15.42 9.63
C GLY A 97 18.37 14.54 8.48
N ARG A 98 18.88 13.33 8.82
CA ARG A 98 19.35 12.32 7.85
C ARG A 98 19.22 10.92 8.46
N PRO A 99 19.17 9.84 7.64
CA PRO A 99 18.90 8.48 8.16
C PRO A 99 19.83 8.03 9.28
N LYS A 100 21.13 8.33 9.24
CA LYS A 100 22.03 7.94 10.31
C LYS A 100 21.73 8.56 11.67
N ASP A 101 20.95 9.65 11.72
CA ASP A 101 20.54 10.27 12.98
C ASP A 101 19.45 9.47 13.69
N LEU A 102 18.93 8.40 13.05
CA LEU A 102 18.02 7.44 13.69
C LEU A 102 18.70 6.55 14.73
N ILE A 103 20.05 6.48 14.74
CA ILE A 103 20.82 5.76 15.76
C ILE A 103 20.53 6.40 17.13
N GLY A 104 20.16 5.57 18.10
CA GLY A 104 19.77 5.97 19.45
C GLY A 104 18.33 6.47 19.57
N LYS A 105 17.51 6.39 18.51
CA LYS A 105 16.11 6.86 18.50
C LYS A 105 15.11 5.73 18.70
N ARG A 106 13.89 6.14 19.05
CA ARG A 106 12.73 5.26 19.17
C ARG A 106 12.00 5.25 17.83
N LEU A 107 11.87 4.07 17.22
CA LEU A 107 11.21 3.87 15.92
C LEU A 107 9.89 3.11 16.10
N GLN A 108 8.80 3.75 15.75
CA GLN A 108 7.46 3.16 15.73
C GLN A 108 7.23 2.41 14.42
N TYR A 109 6.72 1.18 14.53
CA TYR A 109 6.17 0.42 13.40
C TYR A 109 5.22 -0.68 13.87
N PRO A 110 4.21 -1.06 13.06
CA PRO A 110 3.34 -2.19 13.36
C PRO A 110 4.15 -3.47 13.46
N GLY A 111 3.81 -4.34 14.42
CA GLY A 111 4.54 -5.59 14.62
C GLY A 111 5.90 -5.48 15.30
N ALA A 112 6.32 -4.30 15.77
CA ALA A 112 7.54 -4.15 16.56
C ALA A 112 7.46 -5.05 17.84
N PRO A 113 8.54 -5.71 18.24
CA PRO A 113 9.93 -5.59 17.77
C PRO A 113 10.31 -6.51 16.59
N GLY A 114 9.36 -6.91 15.75
CA GLY A 114 9.64 -7.71 14.56
C GLY A 114 10.68 -7.04 13.63
N PRO A 115 11.28 -7.78 12.70
CA PRO A 115 12.48 -7.33 11.98
C PRO A 115 12.21 -6.26 10.91
N GLY A 116 10.98 -6.14 10.38
CA GLY A 116 10.72 -5.34 9.18
C GLY A 116 11.08 -3.86 9.29
N GLY A 117 10.63 -3.16 10.34
CA GLY A 117 10.95 -1.75 10.54
C GLY A 117 12.44 -1.50 10.81
N ILE A 118 13.09 -2.40 11.55
CA ILE A 118 14.53 -2.33 11.82
C ILE A 118 15.34 -2.56 10.54
N ALA A 119 14.97 -3.52 9.69
CA ALA A 119 15.64 -3.80 8.43
C ALA A 119 15.61 -2.58 7.50
N MET A 120 14.47 -1.91 7.42
CA MET A 120 14.30 -0.68 6.65
C MET A 120 15.20 0.44 7.15
N ALA A 121 15.17 0.70 8.47
CA ALA A 121 16.00 1.75 9.07
C ALA A 121 17.48 1.44 8.92
N LYS A 122 17.92 0.18 9.12
CA LYS A 122 19.28 -0.27 8.88
C LYS A 122 19.74 0.02 7.46
N THR A 123 18.98 -0.42 6.47
CA THR A 123 19.28 -0.18 5.04
C THR A 123 19.49 1.31 4.77
N MET A 124 18.60 2.17 5.30
CA MET A 124 18.69 3.62 5.11
C MET A 124 19.88 4.24 5.83
N ILE A 125 20.18 3.80 7.05
CA ILE A 125 21.34 4.27 7.83
C ILE A 125 22.65 3.93 7.09
N GLU A 126 22.77 2.70 6.61
CA GLU A 126 23.95 2.23 5.87
C GLU A 126 24.10 2.94 4.51
N ALA A 127 22.99 3.16 3.81
CA ALA A 127 22.96 3.95 2.56
C ALA A 127 23.41 5.42 2.79
N ASP A 128 23.17 5.95 3.99
CA ASP A 128 23.60 7.30 4.38
C ASP A 128 25.05 7.33 4.96
N GLY A 129 25.79 6.22 4.86
CA GLY A 129 27.17 6.09 5.32
C GLY A 129 27.31 5.92 6.84
N GLY A 130 26.24 5.50 7.52
CA GLY A 130 26.27 5.07 8.91
C GLY A 130 26.67 3.59 9.03
N THR A 131 26.98 3.17 10.25
CA THR A 131 27.12 1.74 10.62
C THR A 131 25.99 1.42 11.58
N PHE A 132 25.29 0.32 11.35
CA PHE A 132 24.17 -0.11 12.19
C PHE A 132 24.58 -1.33 13.02
N GLU A 133 24.33 -1.28 14.33
CA GLU A 133 24.51 -2.39 15.25
C GLU A 133 23.18 -2.76 15.92
N GLU A 134 23.06 -4.00 16.37
CA GLU A 134 21.88 -4.45 17.09
C GLU A 134 21.69 -3.62 18.38
N GLY A 135 20.51 -3.05 18.55
CA GLY A 135 20.20 -2.18 19.69
C GLY A 135 20.37 -0.67 19.40
N ASP A 136 20.87 -0.28 18.22
CA ASP A 136 21.00 1.12 17.83
C ASP A 136 19.64 1.84 17.70
N ILE A 137 18.58 1.10 17.51
CA ILE A 137 17.20 1.62 17.46
C ILE A 137 16.35 0.92 18.52
N THR A 138 15.57 1.70 19.23
CA THR A 138 14.57 1.17 20.17
C THR A 138 13.24 0.99 19.42
N PRO A 139 12.78 -0.26 19.18
CA PRO A 139 11.51 -0.50 18.52
C PRO A 139 10.34 -0.15 19.44
N VAL A 140 9.32 0.52 18.87
CA VAL A 140 8.07 0.87 19.55
C VAL A 140 6.91 0.31 18.76
N ASN A 141 5.98 -0.37 19.44
CA ASN A 141 4.73 -0.81 18.84
C ASN A 141 3.57 0.04 19.35
N HIS A 142 3.02 0.85 18.52
CA HIS A 142 1.82 1.63 18.77
C HIS A 142 0.76 1.36 17.68
N SER A 143 0.70 0.12 17.22
CA SER A 143 -0.16 -0.32 16.12
C SER A 143 0.08 0.55 14.87
N PHE A 144 -0.98 0.96 14.18
CA PHE A 144 -0.93 1.84 13.01
C PHE A 144 -1.02 3.35 13.34
N TYR A 145 -0.94 3.73 14.63
CA TYR A 145 -1.09 5.12 15.06
C TYR A 145 0.26 5.86 15.06
N HIS A 146 0.84 6.02 13.87
CA HIS A 146 2.17 6.62 13.67
C HIS A 146 2.23 8.06 14.17
N THR A 147 1.27 8.89 13.76
CA THR A 147 1.18 10.29 14.17
C THR A 147 1.01 10.44 15.67
N ASP A 148 0.11 9.65 16.29
CA ASP A 148 -0.10 9.67 17.74
C ASP A 148 1.15 9.26 18.52
N ALA A 149 1.92 8.29 18.00
CA ALA A 149 3.16 7.87 18.65
C ALA A 149 4.20 9.01 18.71
N LEU A 150 4.30 9.83 17.66
CA LEU A 150 5.18 11.01 17.65
C LEU A 150 4.61 12.14 18.49
N LEU A 151 3.30 12.38 18.40
CA LEU A 151 2.62 13.46 19.12
C LEU A 151 2.67 13.28 20.65
N THR A 152 2.51 12.03 21.10
CA THR A 152 2.54 11.67 22.52
C THR A 152 3.94 11.33 23.06
N ASP A 153 4.97 11.61 22.27
CA ASP A 153 6.39 11.38 22.61
C ASP A 153 6.72 9.90 22.96
N LYS A 154 5.99 8.96 22.37
CA LYS A 154 6.31 7.53 22.49
C LYS A 154 7.42 7.12 21.53
N ALA A 155 7.51 7.78 20.37
CA ALA A 155 8.52 7.53 19.35
C ALA A 155 9.08 8.84 18.79
N ASP A 156 10.27 8.78 18.20
CA ASP A 156 10.97 9.90 17.59
C ASP A 156 10.82 9.86 16.05
N ALA A 157 10.58 8.66 15.51
CA ALA A 157 10.33 8.39 14.10
C ALA A 157 9.34 7.22 13.95
N ALA A 158 8.75 7.10 12.76
CA ALA A 158 7.84 6.00 12.40
C ALA A 158 8.10 5.54 10.96
N THR A 159 8.10 4.23 10.72
CA THR A 159 8.22 3.67 9.37
C THR A 159 6.91 3.05 8.89
N LEU A 160 6.86 2.69 7.61
CA LEU A 160 5.65 2.27 6.90
C LEU A 160 4.60 3.40 6.81
N ILE A 161 5.07 4.64 6.65
CA ILE A 161 4.20 5.79 6.43
C ILE A 161 4.03 6.06 4.94
N PHE A 162 2.87 6.58 4.58
CA PHE A 162 2.56 7.06 3.24
C PHE A 162 2.48 8.58 3.24
N GLU A 163 3.09 9.21 2.22
CA GLU A 163 3.14 10.68 2.12
C GLU A 163 1.75 11.31 2.06
N ASN A 164 0.81 10.64 1.40
CA ASN A 164 -0.56 11.13 1.22
C ASN A 164 -1.46 10.98 2.47
N PHE A 165 -0.98 10.33 3.53
CA PHE A 165 -1.72 10.16 4.80
C PHE A 165 -0.95 10.72 5.99
N GLU A 166 -0.01 9.96 6.55
CA GLU A 166 0.59 10.25 7.86
C GLU A 166 1.36 11.57 7.87
N ILE A 167 1.99 11.94 6.76
CA ILE A 167 2.71 13.23 6.69
C ILE A 167 1.73 14.40 6.74
N LEU A 168 0.60 14.31 6.04
CA LEU A 168 -0.43 15.34 6.07
C LEU A 168 -1.08 15.43 7.45
N GLU A 169 -1.42 14.28 8.03
CA GLU A 169 -2.00 14.18 9.36
C GLU A 169 -1.08 14.80 10.42
N ALA A 170 0.19 14.40 10.46
CA ALA A 170 1.16 14.88 11.42
C ALA A 170 1.36 16.40 11.33
N ARG A 171 1.48 16.94 10.12
CA ARG A 171 1.59 18.38 9.89
C ARG A 171 0.34 19.15 10.31
N ASN A 172 -0.85 18.60 10.03
CA ASN A 172 -2.12 19.18 10.44
C ASN A 172 -2.26 19.25 11.97
N GLN A 173 -1.72 18.25 12.66
CA GLN A 173 -1.67 18.24 14.14
C GLN A 173 -0.54 19.09 14.73
N GLY A 174 0.19 19.84 13.90
CA GLY A 174 1.22 20.79 14.35
C GLY A 174 2.59 20.16 14.60
N LEU A 175 2.82 18.90 14.23
CA LEU A 175 4.13 18.28 14.33
C LEU A 175 5.09 18.81 13.27
N ASN A 176 6.32 19.10 13.68
CA ASN A 176 7.41 19.50 12.78
C ASN A 176 8.07 18.25 12.18
N VAL A 177 7.39 17.62 11.21
CA VAL A 177 7.84 16.38 10.59
C VAL A 177 8.35 16.54 9.17
N ASP A 178 9.22 15.62 8.80
CA ASP A 178 9.59 15.31 7.42
C ASP A 178 9.79 13.79 7.30
N TYR A 179 10.15 13.28 6.12
CA TYR A 179 10.38 11.84 5.97
C TYR A 179 11.56 11.55 5.05
N PHE A 180 12.15 10.38 5.21
CA PHE A 180 13.17 9.80 4.33
C PHE A 180 12.48 8.87 3.33
N PRO A 181 12.42 9.22 2.03
CA PRO A 181 11.81 8.34 1.04
C PRO A 181 12.61 7.05 0.87
N LEU A 182 11.94 5.90 0.81
CA LEU A 182 12.55 4.58 0.63
C LEU A 182 13.55 4.55 -0.51
N LYS A 183 13.12 4.99 -1.69
CA LYS A 183 13.88 4.96 -2.94
C LYS A 183 15.19 5.76 -2.94
N ASN A 184 15.33 6.70 -2.02
CA ASN A 184 16.54 7.53 -1.91
C ASN A 184 17.65 6.87 -1.11
N TYR A 185 17.33 5.76 -0.41
CA TYR A 185 18.24 5.12 0.55
C TYR A 185 18.28 3.59 0.40
N ASN A 186 18.32 3.11 -0.84
CA ASN A 186 18.48 1.71 -1.21
C ASN A 186 17.38 0.75 -0.69
N VAL A 187 16.26 1.25 -0.23
CA VAL A 187 15.08 0.43 0.06
C VAL A 187 14.21 0.43 -1.19
N PRO A 188 13.77 -0.72 -1.70
CA PRO A 188 12.84 -0.78 -2.84
C PRO A 188 11.57 0.03 -2.57
N ASP A 189 11.07 0.71 -3.59
CA ASP A 189 9.88 1.55 -3.52
C ASP A 189 8.60 0.69 -3.53
N PHE A 190 8.23 0.14 -2.38
CA PHE A 190 7.10 -0.80 -2.25
C PHE A 190 5.80 -0.14 -1.75
N CYS A 191 5.77 1.19 -1.58
CA CYS A 191 4.56 1.91 -1.19
C CYS A 191 3.55 1.95 -2.35
N GLN A 192 3.05 0.78 -2.71
CA GLN A 192 2.09 0.52 -3.78
C GLN A 192 0.96 -0.34 -3.24
N LEU A 193 -0.21 -0.21 -3.84
CA LEU A 193 -1.30 -1.15 -3.62
C LEU A 193 -1.56 -1.95 -4.89
N ILE A 194 -1.71 -3.24 -4.70
CA ILE A 194 -1.93 -4.23 -5.75
C ILE A 194 -3.17 -5.06 -5.44
N PHE A 195 -3.80 -5.58 -6.48
CA PHE A 195 -4.83 -6.61 -6.37
C PHE A 195 -4.19 -7.99 -6.45
N ILE A 196 -4.51 -8.84 -5.48
CA ILE A 196 -4.09 -10.24 -5.42
C ILE A 196 -5.30 -11.17 -5.42
N THR A 197 -5.07 -12.41 -5.84
CA THR A 197 -6.05 -13.51 -5.81
C THR A 197 -5.31 -14.85 -5.79
N THR A 198 -6.03 -15.97 -5.76
CA THR A 198 -5.41 -17.28 -5.99
C THR A 198 -5.36 -17.63 -7.47
N PRO A 199 -4.43 -18.51 -7.92
CA PRO A 199 -4.44 -19.04 -9.28
C PRO A 199 -5.74 -19.75 -9.65
N GLU A 200 -6.44 -20.34 -8.68
CA GLU A 200 -7.73 -20.97 -8.92
C GLU A 200 -8.81 -19.94 -9.28
N VAL A 201 -8.96 -18.88 -8.49
CA VAL A 201 -9.90 -17.77 -8.77
C VAL A 201 -9.51 -17.08 -10.07
N LEU A 202 -8.20 -16.87 -10.33
CA LEU A 202 -7.71 -16.30 -11.58
C LEU A 202 -8.22 -17.08 -12.80
N ASN A 203 -8.18 -18.40 -12.76
CA ASN A 203 -8.61 -19.27 -13.85
C ASN A 203 -10.14 -19.38 -13.95
N THR A 204 -10.84 -19.54 -12.84
CA THR A 204 -12.30 -19.76 -12.83
C THR A 204 -13.10 -18.47 -13.00
N SER A 205 -12.52 -17.33 -12.66
CA SER A 205 -13.15 -16.00 -12.69
C SER A 205 -12.49 -15.02 -13.67
N GLU A 206 -11.69 -15.49 -14.61
CA GLU A 206 -10.92 -14.65 -15.55
C GLU A 206 -11.78 -13.55 -16.20
N VAL A 207 -12.96 -13.88 -16.68
CA VAL A 207 -13.87 -12.92 -17.33
C VAL A 207 -14.34 -11.84 -16.35
N LYS A 208 -14.66 -12.23 -15.12
CA LYS A 208 -15.07 -11.28 -14.06
C LYS A 208 -13.92 -10.35 -13.67
N LEU A 209 -12.73 -10.89 -13.50
CA LEU A 209 -11.53 -10.12 -13.16
C LEU A 209 -11.12 -9.15 -14.27
N LYS A 210 -11.26 -9.53 -15.54
CA LYS A 210 -11.07 -8.60 -16.69
C LYS A 210 -12.05 -7.45 -16.65
N LYS A 211 -13.33 -7.72 -16.43
CA LYS A 211 -14.36 -6.66 -16.29
C LYS A 211 -14.04 -5.76 -15.11
N PHE A 212 -13.66 -6.33 -13.97
CA PHE A 212 -13.23 -5.59 -12.79
C PHE A 212 -12.11 -4.60 -13.12
N LEU A 213 -11.00 -5.06 -13.70
CA LEU A 213 -9.86 -4.19 -14.06
C LEU A 213 -10.22 -3.12 -15.09
N LYS A 214 -11.10 -3.44 -16.06
CA LYS A 214 -11.62 -2.45 -17.01
C LYS A 214 -12.32 -1.30 -16.28
N ILE A 215 -13.12 -1.59 -15.26
CA ILE A 215 -13.84 -0.57 -14.50
C ILE A 215 -12.88 0.19 -13.58
N ILE A 216 -11.92 -0.47 -12.92
CA ILE A 216 -10.88 0.19 -12.13
C ILE A 216 -10.11 1.19 -12.99
N GLN A 217 -9.66 0.79 -14.19
CA GLN A 217 -8.95 1.70 -15.10
C GLN A 217 -9.83 2.88 -15.55
N LYS A 218 -11.12 2.62 -15.85
CA LYS A 218 -12.11 3.66 -16.18
C LYS A 218 -12.30 4.64 -15.01
N ALA A 219 -12.34 4.12 -13.78
CA ALA A 219 -12.50 4.93 -12.58
C ALA A 219 -11.26 5.80 -12.30
N ILE A 220 -10.06 5.25 -12.43
CA ILE A 220 -8.81 6.00 -12.32
C ILE A 220 -8.76 7.12 -13.38
N HIS A 221 -9.11 6.80 -14.62
CA HIS A 221 -9.18 7.83 -15.67
C HIS A 221 -10.20 8.94 -15.32
N TYR A 222 -11.36 8.57 -14.76
CA TYR A 222 -12.37 9.55 -14.32
C TYR A 222 -11.84 10.43 -13.18
N ILE A 223 -11.19 9.86 -12.16
CA ILE A 223 -10.59 10.60 -11.06
C ILE A 223 -9.58 11.63 -11.59
N ASN A 224 -8.71 11.22 -12.50
CA ASN A 224 -7.67 12.08 -13.07
C ASN A 224 -8.22 13.25 -13.92
N HIS A 225 -9.42 13.14 -14.49
CA HIS A 225 -10.00 14.17 -15.37
C HIS A 225 -11.18 14.93 -14.75
N HIS A 226 -11.75 14.43 -13.66
CA HIS A 226 -12.94 14.95 -13.00
C HIS A 226 -12.79 14.93 -11.47
N LEU A 227 -11.65 15.44 -10.97
CA LEU A 227 -11.26 15.32 -9.57
C LEU A 227 -12.34 15.84 -8.60
N GLU A 228 -12.88 17.03 -8.84
CA GLU A 228 -13.92 17.62 -7.96
C GLU A 228 -15.15 16.70 -7.85
N SER A 229 -15.63 16.18 -8.97
CA SER A 229 -16.76 15.25 -8.97
C SER A 229 -16.42 13.90 -8.33
N ALA A 230 -15.18 13.43 -8.47
CA ALA A 230 -14.72 12.22 -7.80
C ALA A 230 -14.67 12.40 -6.29
N ILE A 231 -14.22 13.56 -5.81
CA ILE A 231 -14.21 13.93 -4.38
C ILE A 231 -15.65 13.97 -3.84
N GLU A 232 -16.58 14.59 -4.55
CA GLU A 232 -18.01 14.64 -4.16
C GLU A 232 -18.62 13.23 -4.04
N ILE A 233 -18.34 12.36 -5.00
CA ILE A 233 -18.84 10.97 -4.98
C ILE A 233 -18.24 10.21 -3.78
N TYR A 234 -16.93 10.29 -3.61
CA TYR A 234 -16.24 9.64 -2.49
C TYR A 234 -16.79 10.14 -1.15
N SER A 235 -16.85 11.47 -0.96
CA SER A 235 -17.31 12.06 0.32
C SER A 235 -18.78 11.73 0.62
N THR A 236 -19.62 11.66 -0.40
CA THR A 236 -21.03 11.27 -0.24
C THR A 236 -21.14 9.81 0.19
N TYR A 237 -20.41 8.92 -0.46
CA TYR A 237 -20.42 7.49 -0.15
C TYR A 237 -19.88 7.17 1.25
N THR A 238 -18.76 7.79 1.63
CA THR A 238 -18.08 7.56 2.91
C THR A 238 -18.59 8.45 4.04
N GLN A 239 -19.43 9.44 3.74
CA GLN A 239 -19.86 10.50 4.67
C GLN A 239 -18.68 11.33 5.22
N THR A 240 -17.59 11.43 4.46
CA THR A 240 -16.42 12.22 4.83
C THR A 240 -16.71 13.72 4.72
N ASP A 241 -16.46 14.47 5.78
CA ASP A 241 -16.61 15.94 5.79
C ASP A 241 -15.46 16.60 5.03
N ILE A 242 -15.72 17.03 3.78
CA ILE A 242 -14.74 17.74 2.93
C ILE A 242 -14.61 19.25 3.27
N SER A 243 -15.39 19.79 4.22
CA SER A 243 -15.12 21.10 4.77
C SER A 243 -13.92 21.10 5.74
N ASN A 244 -13.57 19.93 6.26
CA ASN A 244 -12.32 19.70 6.99
C ASN A 244 -11.15 19.66 5.99
N GLN A 245 -10.19 20.58 6.15
CA GLN A 245 -9.09 20.75 5.20
C GLN A 245 -8.20 19.51 5.12
N LEU A 246 -7.93 18.83 6.23
CA LEU A 246 -7.13 17.60 6.22
C LEU A 246 -7.79 16.51 5.37
N ASN A 247 -9.09 16.28 5.53
CA ASN A 247 -9.81 15.29 4.75
C ASN A 247 -9.71 15.60 3.25
N LYS A 248 -9.91 16.86 2.89
CA LYS A 248 -9.79 17.31 1.50
C LYS A 248 -8.39 17.11 0.95
N ASP A 249 -7.36 17.57 1.67
CA ASP A 249 -5.96 17.45 1.27
C ASP A 249 -5.55 15.98 1.10
N THR A 250 -5.99 15.10 1.99
CA THR A 250 -5.71 13.65 1.92
C THR A 250 -6.36 13.03 0.68
N ILE A 251 -7.62 13.35 0.38
CA ILE A 251 -8.30 12.85 -0.82
C ILE A 251 -7.61 13.34 -2.09
N GLU A 252 -7.27 14.65 -2.15
CA GLU A 252 -6.59 15.25 -3.31
C GLU A 252 -5.17 14.70 -3.50
N ALA A 253 -4.44 14.44 -2.42
CA ALA A 253 -3.11 13.83 -2.46
C ALA A 253 -3.20 12.39 -2.98
N THR A 254 -4.11 11.61 -2.45
CA THR A 254 -4.32 10.21 -2.84
C THR A 254 -4.77 10.07 -4.29
N ALA A 255 -5.64 10.96 -4.77
CA ALA A 255 -6.09 10.95 -6.16
C ALA A 255 -4.93 11.01 -7.18
N LYS A 256 -3.82 11.63 -6.82
CA LYS A 256 -2.61 11.73 -7.66
C LYS A 256 -1.75 10.47 -7.64
N CYS A 257 -2.01 9.56 -6.72
CA CYS A 257 -1.25 8.32 -6.55
C CYS A 257 -1.78 7.17 -7.43
N PHE A 258 -2.99 7.28 -8.00
CA PHE A 258 -3.53 6.25 -8.87
C PHE A 258 -2.79 6.19 -10.21
N THR A 259 -2.34 4.98 -10.57
CA THR A 259 -1.60 4.76 -11.81
C THR A 259 -2.53 4.38 -12.97
N ASN A 260 -2.28 4.94 -14.15
CA ASN A 260 -2.97 4.54 -15.38
C ASN A 260 -2.41 3.23 -15.97
N ASP A 261 -1.19 2.87 -15.61
CA ASP A 261 -0.54 1.62 -16.00
C ASP A 261 -0.67 0.61 -14.86
N LEU A 262 -1.61 -0.31 -15.02
CA LEU A 262 -1.89 -1.36 -14.05
C LEU A 262 -0.90 -2.54 -14.13
N SER A 263 0.06 -2.51 -15.06
CA SER A 263 0.99 -3.61 -15.26
C SER A 263 2.01 -3.75 -14.13
N MET A 264 2.40 -4.98 -13.88
CA MET A 264 3.40 -5.37 -12.91
C MET A 264 4.70 -5.78 -13.64
N SER A 265 5.86 -5.63 -13.02
CA SER A 265 7.17 -5.77 -13.64
C SER A 265 8.04 -6.82 -12.94
N SER A 266 8.66 -7.69 -13.73
CA SER A 266 9.62 -8.68 -13.22
C SER A 266 10.85 -8.03 -12.58
N ASP A 267 11.34 -6.92 -13.14
CA ASP A 267 12.50 -6.21 -12.59
C ASP A 267 12.18 -5.67 -11.21
N TYR A 268 10.99 -5.09 -11.04
CA TYR A 268 10.54 -4.59 -9.75
C TYR A 268 10.49 -5.69 -8.68
N TYR A 269 9.86 -6.83 -8.98
CA TYR A 269 9.78 -7.94 -8.02
C TYR A 269 11.13 -8.62 -7.79
N ASN A 270 12.02 -8.61 -8.78
CA ASN A 270 13.39 -9.07 -8.59
C ASN A 270 14.15 -8.20 -7.58
N ASP A 271 14.08 -6.90 -7.73
CA ASP A 271 14.76 -5.97 -6.82
C ASP A 271 14.18 -6.07 -5.40
N LEU A 272 12.85 -6.18 -5.27
CA LEU A 272 12.19 -6.32 -3.99
C LEU A 272 12.58 -7.63 -3.26
N GLN A 273 12.55 -8.77 -3.95
CA GLN A 273 12.93 -10.04 -3.34
C GLN A 273 14.42 -10.13 -2.99
N LEU A 274 15.29 -9.51 -3.78
CA LEU A 274 16.73 -9.47 -3.49
C LEU A 274 17.00 -8.68 -2.21
N TRP A 275 16.36 -7.52 -2.05
CA TRP A 275 16.45 -6.74 -0.83
C TRP A 275 15.90 -7.50 0.38
N LEU A 276 14.72 -8.12 0.28
CA LEU A 276 14.14 -8.93 1.36
C LEU A 276 15.03 -10.09 1.77
N LYS A 277 15.72 -10.72 0.81
CA LYS A 277 16.71 -11.76 1.09
C LYS A 277 17.95 -11.18 1.80
N GLU A 278 18.45 -10.03 1.36
CA GLU A 278 19.59 -9.35 1.98
C GLU A 278 19.34 -9.00 3.45
N VAL A 279 18.12 -8.55 3.77
CA VAL A 279 17.73 -8.25 5.16
C VAL A 279 17.24 -9.47 5.95
N ASN A 280 17.37 -10.67 5.40
CA ASN A 280 16.97 -11.96 5.98
C ASN A 280 15.48 -12.09 6.30
N ASP A 281 14.62 -11.39 5.58
CA ASP A 281 13.17 -11.51 5.70
C ASP A 281 12.64 -12.73 4.94
N ILE A 282 13.26 -13.06 3.81
CA ILE A 282 13.02 -14.30 3.05
C ILE A 282 14.30 -15.10 2.89
N LYS A 283 14.20 -16.44 2.79
CA LYS A 283 15.37 -17.33 2.62
C LYS A 283 15.86 -17.41 1.18
N ASP A 284 14.93 -17.61 0.27
CA ASP A 284 15.17 -17.90 -1.13
C ASP A 284 14.38 -16.97 -2.04
N THR A 285 14.93 -16.72 -3.22
CA THR A 285 14.26 -16.00 -4.30
C THR A 285 13.65 -16.97 -5.28
N ILE A 286 12.59 -16.58 -5.95
CA ILE A 286 11.95 -17.35 -7.02
C ILE A 286 12.03 -16.59 -8.34
N ASN A 287 11.61 -17.23 -9.46
CA ASN A 287 11.47 -16.50 -10.72
C ASN A 287 10.44 -15.37 -10.53
N PRO A 288 10.82 -14.07 -10.74
CA PRO A 288 9.93 -12.94 -10.50
C PRO A 288 8.60 -13.00 -11.26
N THR A 289 8.55 -13.69 -12.40
CA THR A 289 7.30 -13.88 -13.16
C THR A 289 6.26 -14.75 -12.45
N LEU A 290 6.65 -15.42 -11.37
CA LEU A 290 5.73 -16.23 -10.56
C LEU A 290 4.98 -15.43 -9.49
N TYR A 291 5.34 -14.16 -9.28
CA TYR A 291 4.63 -13.29 -8.35
C TYR A 291 3.35 -12.72 -8.95
N PHE A 292 3.27 -12.57 -10.27
CA PHE A 292 2.19 -11.83 -10.89
C PHE A 292 1.83 -12.34 -12.29
N THR A 293 0.69 -11.86 -12.79
CA THR A 293 0.29 -11.98 -14.19
C THR A 293 -0.25 -10.67 -14.74
N ASN A 294 0.10 -10.35 -15.99
CA ASN A 294 -0.49 -9.23 -16.74
C ASN A 294 -1.53 -9.71 -17.77
N GLN A 295 -1.89 -11.01 -17.78
CA GLN A 295 -2.79 -11.59 -18.80
C GLN A 295 -4.21 -11.03 -18.77
N LEU A 296 -4.64 -10.45 -17.63
CA LEU A 296 -5.95 -9.86 -17.49
C LEU A 296 -6.02 -8.41 -18.03
N LEU A 297 -4.87 -7.79 -18.25
CA LEU A 297 -4.79 -6.43 -18.75
C LEU A 297 -5.09 -6.42 -20.25
N PHE A 298 -5.87 -5.45 -20.68
CA PHE A 298 -6.12 -5.26 -22.09
C PHE A 298 -4.81 -4.83 -22.76
N SER A 299 -4.34 -5.60 -23.74
CA SER A 299 -3.25 -5.17 -24.58
C SER A 299 -3.64 -3.83 -25.21
N ARG A 300 -2.89 -2.76 -24.91
CA ARG A 300 -3.00 -1.53 -25.69
C ARG A 300 -2.74 -1.95 -27.13
N TYR A 301 -3.73 -1.78 -27.99
CA TYR A 301 -3.59 -2.03 -29.41
C TYR A 301 -2.33 -1.27 -29.87
N THR A 302 -1.29 -2.01 -30.18
CA THR A 302 -0.23 -1.54 -31.06
C THR A 302 -0.88 -1.29 -32.41
N LYS A 303 -1.17 -0.04 -32.71
CA LYS A 303 -1.33 0.44 -34.07
C LYS A 303 -0.03 1.07 -34.51
#